data_d57673eaf57346fbfc731f6e03d95b07
#
_entry.id   d57673eaf57346fbfc731f6e03d95b07
#
_cell.length_a   1.000
_cell.length_b   1.000
_cell.length_c   1.000
_cell.angle_alpha   90.00
_cell.angle_beta   90.00
_cell.angle_gamma   90.00
#
_symmetry.space_group_name_H-M   'P 1'
#
loop_
_entity.id
_entity.type
_entity.pdbx_description
1 polymer ?
#
loop_
_entity_poly.entity_id
_entity_poly.type
_entity_poly.pdbx_seq_one_letter_code
_entity_poly.pdbx_strand_id
1 'polypeptide(L)'
;LGFLFIGGKSVRAQYYSWGADAAALRWKHLRTEDVRVVFPDTASALAHRTLHYIQAVRPTITHGFSHPPLKIPFVLHTENFQSNGLVMWMPKRIEFLTTPSVDSYSMPWVKQLVAHEYRHAVQYNNLNRGLIRILSYLIGQQGSTVGLLFMPLWALEGDAVMNLSLIHI
;
A
#
# COMPACT_ATOMS: atom_id res chain seq x y z
N LEU A 1 25.95 -0.19 52.46
CA LEU A 1 25.29 0.64 51.39
C LEU A 1 25.05 -0.24 50.20
N GLY A 2 23.82 -0.81 50.11
CA GLY A 2 23.41 -1.63 48.97
C GLY A 2 22.84 -0.75 47.86
N PHE A 3 23.46 -0.73 46.71
CA PHE A 3 22.90 -0.14 45.50
C PHE A 3 21.89 -1.11 44.87
N LEU A 4 20.62 -0.77 44.97
CA LEU A 4 19.54 -1.48 44.30
C LEU A 4 19.55 -1.07 42.81
N PHE A 5 20.10 -1.92 41.96
CA PHE A 5 19.93 -1.75 40.49
C PHE A 5 18.48 -2.09 40.13
N ILE A 6 17.64 -1.09 40.06
CA ILE A 6 16.34 -1.20 39.41
C ILE A 6 16.63 -1.26 37.90
N GLY A 7 16.66 -2.48 37.37
CA GLY A 7 16.72 -2.71 35.93
C GLY A 7 15.48 -2.13 35.29
N GLY A 8 15.59 -0.90 34.79
CA GLY A 8 14.58 -0.28 33.97
C GLY A 8 14.36 -1.12 32.71
N LYS A 9 13.28 -1.92 32.68
CA LYS A 9 12.78 -2.47 31.44
C LYS A 9 12.45 -1.25 30.59
N SER A 10 13.27 -0.99 29.56
CA SER A 10 12.92 -0.02 28.52
C SER A 10 11.63 -0.54 27.89
N VAL A 11 10.51 0.05 28.24
CA VAL A 11 9.29 -0.08 27.49
C VAL A 11 9.60 0.59 26.15
N ARG A 12 10.08 -0.18 25.21
CA ARG A 12 10.09 0.25 23.80
C ARG A 12 8.62 0.32 23.44
N ALA A 13 8.06 1.53 23.43
CA ALA A 13 6.87 1.78 22.65
C ALA A 13 7.23 1.31 21.24
N GLN A 14 6.74 0.16 20.86
CA GLN A 14 6.91 -0.31 19.50
C GLN A 14 6.10 0.66 18.64
N TYR A 15 6.78 1.66 18.12
CA TYR A 15 6.29 2.27 16.92
C TYR A 15 6.14 1.14 15.92
N TYR A 16 4.90 0.85 15.56
CA TYR A 16 4.63 -0.11 14.51
C TYR A 16 5.30 0.41 13.26
N SER A 17 6.50 -0.07 12.99
CA SER A 17 7.14 0.18 11.72
C SER A 17 6.44 -0.68 10.69
N TRP A 18 6.11 -0.11 9.56
CA TRP A 18 5.52 -0.80 8.44
C TRP A 18 6.27 -2.12 8.19
N GLY A 19 5.54 -3.24 8.18
CA GLY A 19 6.11 -4.57 8.02
C GLY A 19 6.64 -5.24 9.30
N ALA A 20 6.33 -4.72 10.49
CA ALA A 20 6.67 -5.35 11.76
C ALA A 20 5.60 -6.38 12.18
N ASP A 21 5.38 -7.38 11.35
CA ASP A 21 4.49 -8.49 11.68
C ASP A 21 5.13 -9.46 12.67
N ALA A 22 4.29 -10.24 13.37
CA ALA A 22 4.78 -11.26 14.28
C ALA A 22 5.62 -12.30 13.52
N ALA A 23 6.80 -12.66 14.05
CA ALA A 23 7.72 -13.60 13.41
C ALA A 23 7.11 -15.01 13.23
N ALA A 24 6.06 -15.33 13.97
CA ALA A 24 5.35 -16.61 13.92
C ALA A 24 4.36 -16.70 12.72
N LEU A 25 4.08 -15.59 12.03
CA LEU A 25 3.15 -15.59 10.91
C LEU A 25 3.70 -16.39 9.72
N ARG A 26 2.86 -17.25 9.19
CA ARG A 26 3.14 -17.98 7.97
C ARG A 26 2.52 -17.24 6.79
N TRP A 27 3.38 -16.84 5.86
CA TRP A 27 2.97 -16.10 4.69
C TRP A 27 2.63 -17.01 3.52
N LYS A 28 1.53 -16.72 2.84
CA LYS A 28 1.10 -17.33 1.60
C LYS A 28 0.95 -16.28 0.53
N HIS A 29 0.82 -16.71 -0.71
CA HIS A 29 0.54 -15.79 -1.81
C HIS A 29 -0.46 -16.39 -2.79
N LEU A 30 -1.31 -15.53 -3.33
CA LEU A 30 -2.11 -15.77 -4.52
C LEU A 30 -1.43 -15.06 -5.69
N ARG A 31 -1.37 -15.71 -6.82
CA ARG A 31 -0.76 -15.15 -8.02
C ARG A 31 -1.65 -15.39 -9.23
N THR A 32 -1.88 -14.31 -9.98
CA THR A 32 -2.42 -14.35 -11.33
C THR A 32 -1.34 -13.87 -12.31
N GLU A 33 -1.66 -13.78 -13.59
CA GLU A 33 -0.74 -13.25 -14.60
C GLU A 33 -0.23 -11.85 -14.25
N ASP A 34 -1.11 -11.01 -13.70
CA ASP A 34 -0.87 -9.58 -13.48
C ASP A 34 -0.75 -9.15 -12.02
N VAL A 35 -1.24 -9.96 -11.08
CA VAL A 35 -1.40 -9.58 -9.68
C VAL A 35 -0.80 -10.64 -8.76
N ARG A 36 -0.12 -10.18 -7.73
CA ARG A 36 0.34 -11.02 -6.62
C ARG A 36 -0.17 -10.42 -5.30
N VAL A 37 -0.90 -11.22 -4.53
CA VAL A 37 -1.34 -10.85 -3.17
C VAL A 37 -0.59 -11.73 -2.18
N VAL A 38 0.11 -11.12 -1.23
CA VAL A 38 0.85 -11.76 -0.14
C VAL A 38 0.07 -11.54 1.14
N PHE A 39 -0.13 -12.58 1.94
CA PHE A 39 -1.02 -12.53 3.11
C PHE A 39 -0.66 -13.59 4.15
N PRO A 40 -0.98 -13.39 5.44
CA PRO A 40 -0.91 -14.43 6.46
C PRO A 40 -1.84 -15.59 6.14
N ASP A 41 -1.45 -16.83 6.46
CA ASP A 41 -2.21 -18.03 6.14
C ASP A 41 -3.64 -18.05 6.72
N THR A 42 -3.87 -17.32 7.80
CA THR A 42 -5.16 -17.09 8.44
C THR A 42 -6.11 -16.19 7.61
N ALA A 43 -5.58 -15.41 6.68
CA ALA A 43 -6.30 -14.38 5.94
C ALA A 43 -6.71 -14.79 4.51
N SER A 44 -6.82 -16.07 4.22
CA SER A 44 -7.11 -16.59 2.86
C SER A 44 -8.39 -16.00 2.25
N ALA A 45 -9.48 -15.94 3.01
CA ALA A 45 -10.75 -15.37 2.52
C ALA A 45 -10.63 -13.89 2.16
N LEU A 46 -9.90 -13.11 2.97
CA LEU A 46 -9.62 -11.71 2.71
C LEU A 46 -8.74 -11.55 1.46
N ALA A 47 -7.73 -12.38 1.30
CA ALA A 47 -6.84 -12.36 0.14
C ALA A 47 -7.57 -12.62 -1.18
N HIS A 48 -8.45 -13.60 -1.23
CA HIS A 48 -9.30 -13.88 -2.41
C HIS A 48 -10.22 -12.69 -2.72
N ARG A 49 -10.85 -12.11 -1.70
CA ARG A 49 -11.68 -10.92 -1.86
C ARG A 49 -10.88 -9.72 -2.37
N THR A 50 -9.71 -9.49 -1.80
CA THR A 50 -8.80 -8.42 -2.24
C THR A 50 -8.38 -8.62 -3.70
N LEU A 51 -8.00 -9.83 -4.08
CA LEU A 51 -7.66 -10.15 -5.47
C LEU A 51 -8.81 -9.84 -6.43
N HIS A 52 -10.03 -10.24 -6.07
CA HIS A 52 -11.22 -9.92 -6.84
C HIS A 52 -11.44 -8.40 -6.99
N TYR A 53 -11.28 -7.63 -5.91
CA TYR A 53 -11.38 -6.17 -5.98
C TYR A 53 -10.31 -5.54 -6.86
N ILE A 54 -9.05 -6.00 -6.76
CA ILE A 54 -7.96 -5.51 -7.62
C ILE A 54 -8.31 -5.72 -9.10
N GLN A 55 -8.78 -6.90 -9.46
CA GLN A 55 -9.18 -7.22 -10.84
C GLN A 55 -10.36 -6.36 -11.30
N ALA A 56 -11.36 -6.17 -10.46
CA ALA A 56 -12.54 -5.38 -10.78
C ALA A 56 -12.25 -3.89 -10.98
N VAL A 57 -11.39 -3.29 -10.14
CA VAL A 57 -11.11 -1.84 -10.20
C VAL A 57 -10.01 -1.48 -11.20
N ARG A 58 -9.18 -2.44 -11.60
CA ARG A 58 -8.00 -2.21 -12.45
C ARG A 58 -8.28 -1.44 -13.74
N PRO A 59 -9.32 -1.73 -14.53
CA PRO A 59 -9.61 -0.99 -15.76
C PRO A 59 -9.84 0.50 -15.51
N THR A 60 -10.61 0.82 -14.46
CA THR A 60 -10.92 2.21 -14.08
C THR A 60 -9.69 2.93 -13.57
N ILE A 61 -8.92 2.29 -12.69
CA ILE A 61 -7.71 2.88 -12.09
C ILE A 61 -6.64 3.21 -13.11
N THR A 62 -6.53 2.43 -14.18
CA THR A 62 -5.53 2.65 -15.23
C THR A 62 -6.01 3.60 -16.33
N HIS A 63 -7.28 3.96 -16.32
CA HIS A 63 -7.84 4.90 -17.30
C HIS A 63 -7.15 6.27 -17.20
N GLY A 64 -6.85 6.86 -18.35
CA GLY A 64 -6.17 8.16 -18.45
C GLY A 64 -4.64 8.10 -18.35
N PHE A 65 -4.05 6.94 -18.09
CA PHE A 65 -2.60 6.76 -18.09
C PHE A 65 -2.10 6.04 -19.36
N SER A 66 -1.01 6.54 -19.92
CA SER A 66 -0.45 6.04 -21.19
C SER A 66 0.30 4.71 -21.06
N HIS A 67 0.48 4.21 -19.84
CA HIS A 67 1.36 3.06 -19.58
C HIS A 67 0.64 1.87 -19.00
N PRO A 68 1.11 0.64 -19.37
CA PRO A 68 0.49 -0.57 -18.93
C PRO A 68 0.38 -0.63 -17.40
N PRO A 69 -0.61 -1.36 -16.87
CA PRO A 69 -0.79 -1.53 -15.45
C PRO A 69 0.47 -2.02 -14.78
N LEU A 70 0.78 -1.44 -13.64
CA LEU A 70 1.94 -1.81 -12.84
C LEU A 70 1.75 -3.21 -12.25
N LYS A 71 2.70 -4.11 -12.52
CA LYS A 71 2.81 -5.40 -11.83
C LYS A 71 3.47 -5.17 -10.46
N ILE A 72 2.67 -5.03 -9.43
CA ILE A 72 3.14 -4.74 -8.07
C ILE A 72 2.49 -5.73 -7.10
N PRO A 73 3.24 -6.29 -6.12
CA PRO A 73 2.64 -7.10 -5.07
C PRO A 73 1.83 -6.25 -4.10
N PHE A 74 0.72 -6.83 -3.65
CA PHE A 74 -0.12 -6.32 -2.58
C PHE A 74 0.12 -7.16 -1.34
N VAL A 75 0.46 -6.55 -0.22
CA VAL A 75 0.75 -7.22 1.05
C VAL A 75 -0.34 -6.88 2.04
N LEU A 76 -0.95 -7.89 2.64
CA LEU A 76 -2.01 -7.72 3.64
C LEU A 76 -1.45 -7.94 5.03
N HIS A 77 -1.55 -6.95 5.90
CA HIS A 77 -1.20 -7.00 7.31
C HIS A 77 -2.49 -7.06 8.13
N THR A 78 -2.75 -8.19 8.78
CA THR A 78 -4.01 -8.44 9.49
C THR A 78 -3.90 -8.37 11.00
N GLU A 79 -2.69 -8.43 11.54
CA GLU A 79 -2.45 -8.41 12.99
C GLU A 79 -2.06 -7.01 13.48
N ASN A 80 -2.91 -6.04 13.19
CA ASN A 80 -2.71 -4.67 13.62
C ASN A 80 -4.07 -4.01 13.91
N PHE A 81 -4.06 -2.86 14.54
CA PHE A 81 -5.24 -2.06 14.85
C PHE A 81 -5.34 -0.77 14.02
N GLN A 82 -4.47 -0.63 13.06
CA GLN A 82 -4.50 0.51 12.14
C GLN A 82 -5.28 0.17 10.88
N SER A 83 -5.89 1.20 10.32
CA SER A 83 -6.65 1.16 9.08
C SER A 83 -5.98 2.11 8.10
N ASN A 84 -5.14 1.58 7.21
CA ASN A 84 -4.38 2.42 6.28
C ASN A 84 -3.88 1.63 5.07
N GLY A 85 -3.49 2.35 4.02
CA GLY A 85 -2.74 1.83 2.89
C GLY A 85 -1.43 2.58 2.68
N LEU A 86 -0.51 1.97 1.99
CA LEU A 86 0.77 2.58 1.67
C LEU A 86 1.34 2.03 0.37
N VAL A 87 1.74 2.92 -0.51
CA VAL A 87 2.53 2.59 -1.70
C VAL A 87 4.01 2.76 -1.41
N MET A 88 4.75 1.65 -1.42
CA MET A 88 6.20 1.65 -1.31
C MET A 88 6.82 1.52 -2.70
N TRP A 89 7.81 2.37 -3.00
CA TRP A 89 8.45 2.35 -4.32
C TRP A 89 9.74 1.51 -4.37
N MET A 90 10.43 1.38 -3.24
CA MET A 90 11.67 0.58 -3.12
C MET A 90 11.67 -0.26 -1.83
N PRO A 91 11.50 -1.59 -1.92
CA PRO A 91 11.02 -2.36 -3.06
C PRO A 91 9.55 -2.05 -3.38
N LYS A 92 9.19 -2.13 -4.67
CA LYS A 92 7.82 -1.83 -5.12
C LYS A 92 6.81 -2.79 -4.51
N ARG A 93 5.87 -2.25 -3.74
CA ARG A 93 4.73 -2.98 -3.16
C ARG A 93 3.65 -2.02 -2.69
N ILE A 94 2.46 -2.52 -2.53
CA ILE A 94 1.36 -1.84 -1.85
C ILE A 94 1.10 -2.62 -0.58
N GLU A 95 1.09 -1.96 0.56
CA GLU A 95 0.80 -2.56 1.87
C GLU A 95 -0.56 -2.10 2.36
N PHE A 96 -1.36 -3.04 2.86
CA PHE A 96 -2.65 -2.77 3.47
C PHE A 96 -2.65 -3.19 4.92
N LEU A 97 -2.94 -2.27 5.81
CA LEU A 97 -3.31 -2.51 7.21
C LEU A 97 -4.83 -2.70 7.22
N THR A 98 -5.27 -3.95 7.32
CA THR A 98 -6.61 -4.37 6.93
C THR A 98 -7.68 -4.23 8.00
N THR A 99 -7.36 -3.63 9.15
CA THR A 99 -8.37 -3.28 10.15
C THR A 99 -9.38 -2.32 9.52
N PRO A 100 -10.69 -2.59 9.63
CA PRO A 100 -11.70 -1.71 9.04
C PRO A 100 -11.60 -0.29 9.59
N SER A 101 -11.82 0.71 8.71
CA SER A 101 -11.92 2.10 9.13
C SER A 101 -13.16 2.31 10.01
N VAL A 102 -13.07 3.24 10.93
CA VAL A 102 -14.20 3.69 11.76
C VAL A 102 -15.22 4.47 10.91
N ASP A 103 -14.73 5.12 9.85
CA ASP A 103 -15.57 5.88 8.94
C ASP A 103 -16.40 4.94 8.06
N SER A 104 -17.69 5.27 7.94
CA SER A 104 -18.61 4.49 7.12
C SER A 104 -18.58 5.00 5.68
N TYR A 105 -18.21 4.14 4.76
CA TYR A 105 -18.24 4.40 3.33
C TYR A 105 -19.31 3.54 2.66
N SER A 106 -19.81 4.00 1.53
CA SER A 106 -20.83 3.27 0.74
C SER A 106 -20.28 2.01 0.05
N MET A 107 -18.96 1.83 0.02
CA MET A 107 -18.33 0.61 -0.49
C MET A 107 -17.52 -0.13 0.59
N PRO A 108 -17.25 -1.43 0.42
CA PRO A 108 -16.41 -2.19 1.33
C PRO A 108 -15.04 -1.53 1.49
N TRP A 109 -14.58 -1.37 2.73
CA TRP A 109 -13.32 -0.71 3.08
C TRP A 109 -12.13 -1.20 2.26
N VAL A 110 -11.97 -2.53 2.13
CA VAL A 110 -10.84 -3.10 1.37
C VAL A 110 -10.91 -2.74 -0.11
N LYS A 111 -12.11 -2.65 -0.70
CA LYS A 111 -12.28 -2.23 -2.10
C LYS A 111 -11.86 -0.77 -2.29
N GLN A 112 -12.26 0.10 -1.36
CA GLN A 112 -11.87 1.50 -1.35
C GLN A 112 -10.35 1.66 -1.24
N LEU A 113 -9.74 0.95 -0.28
CA LEU A 113 -8.31 0.96 -0.05
C LEU A 113 -7.53 0.49 -1.29
N VAL A 114 -7.97 -0.61 -1.91
CA VAL A 114 -7.39 -1.10 -3.17
C VAL A 114 -7.46 -0.03 -4.26
N ALA A 115 -8.62 0.59 -4.45
CA ALA A 115 -8.80 1.58 -5.50
C ALA A 115 -7.90 2.80 -5.29
N HIS A 116 -7.83 3.31 -4.07
CA HIS A 116 -7.04 4.48 -3.70
C HIS A 116 -5.53 4.23 -3.88
N GLU A 117 -5.00 3.22 -3.19
CA GLU A 117 -3.57 2.94 -3.20
C GLU A 117 -3.05 2.47 -4.56
N TYR A 118 -3.87 1.69 -5.28
CA TYR A 118 -3.47 1.26 -6.61
C TYR A 118 -3.42 2.44 -7.59
N ARG A 119 -4.31 3.44 -7.44
CA ARG A 119 -4.24 4.67 -8.24
C ARG A 119 -2.93 5.40 -7.99
N HIS A 120 -2.51 5.56 -6.74
CA HIS A 120 -1.21 6.14 -6.39
C HIS A 120 -0.04 5.36 -7.02
N ALA A 121 -0.07 4.04 -6.97
CA ALA A 121 0.97 3.23 -7.61
C ALA A 121 1.06 3.47 -9.13
N VAL A 122 -0.08 3.63 -9.81
CA VAL A 122 -0.12 3.96 -11.24
C VAL A 122 0.38 5.39 -11.50
N GLN A 123 0.00 6.36 -10.68
CA GLN A 123 0.51 7.74 -10.74
C GLN A 123 2.04 7.75 -10.61
N TYR A 124 2.59 7.12 -9.58
CA TYR A 124 4.04 7.01 -9.38
C TYR A 124 4.76 6.33 -10.56
N ASN A 125 4.17 5.27 -11.11
CA ASN A 125 4.74 4.59 -12.28
C ASN A 125 4.82 5.52 -13.50
N ASN A 126 3.85 6.40 -13.67
CA ASN A 126 3.82 7.37 -14.76
C ASN A 126 4.75 8.56 -14.51
N LEU A 127 4.95 8.97 -13.28
CA LEU A 127 5.90 10.03 -12.90
C LEU A 127 7.37 9.55 -12.95
N ASN A 128 7.62 8.28 -12.68
CA ASN A 128 8.98 7.73 -12.59
C ASN A 128 9.59 7.46 -13.98
N ARG A 129 9.93 8.54 -14.71
CA ARG A 129 10.43 8.49 -16.08
C ARG A 129 11.56 9.47 -16.34
N GLY A 130 12.23 9.26 -17.46
CA GLY A 130 13.33 10.13 -17.88
C GLY A 130 14.35 10.31 -16.76
N LEU A 131 14.67 11.55 -16.46
CA LEU A 131 15.64 11.92 -15.43
C LEU A 131 15.25 11.42 -14.03
N ILE A 132 13.97 11.47 -13.68
CA ILE A 132 13.46 10.98 -12.38
C ILE A 132 13.75 9.49 -12.21
N ARG A 133 13.59 8.71 -13.26
CA ARG A 133 13.92 7.28 -13.25
C ARG A 133 15.42 7.04 -13.04
N ILE A 134 16.27 7.85 -13.68
CA ILE A 134 17.74 7.76 -13.48
C ILE A 134 18.09 8.10 -12.02
N LEU A 135 17.52 9.17 -11.49
CA LEU A 135 17.71 9.57 -10.09
C LEU A 135 17.25 8.47 -9.11
N SER A 136 16.12 7.81 -9.42
CA SER A 136 15.62 6.72 -8.56
C SER A 136 16.56 5.50 -8.52
N TYR A 137 17.33 5.26 -9.55
CA TYR A 137 18.37 4.22 -9.53
C TYR A 137 19.62 4.64 -8.76
N LEU A 138 19.96 5.93 -8.76
CA LEU A 138 21.17 6.43 -8.10
C LEU A 138 20.96 6.64 -6.58
N ILE A 139 19.84 7.19 -6.17
CA ILE A 139 19.56 7.59 -4.78
C ILE A 139 18.32 6.91 -4.17
N GLY A 140 17.83 5.84 -4.83
CA GLY A 140 16.73 5.03 -4.32
C GLY A 140 15.39 5.76 -4.33
N GLN A 141 14.56 5.52 -3.30
CA GLN A 141 13.21 6.07 -3.20
C GLN A 141 13.19 7.60 -3.19
N GLN A 142 14.19 8.25 -2.63
CA GLN A 142 14.32 9.71 -2.64
C GLN A 142 14.34 10.28 -4.06
N GLY A 143 14.97 9.58 -5.01
CA GLY A 143 14.97 9.97 -6.41
C GLY A 143 13.59 10.01 -7.04
N SER A 144 12.74 9.06 -6.69
CA SER A 144 11.34 9.06 -7.14
C SER A 144 10.52 10.18 -6.50
N THR A 145 10.85 10.57 -5.27
CA THR A 145 10.19 11.67 -4.55
C THR A 145 10.44 13.03 -5.23
N VAL A 146 11.55 13.19 -5.93
CA VAL A 146 11.82 14.42 -6.71
C VAL A 146 10.70 14.69 -7.73
N GLY A 147 10.13 13.63 -8.32
CA GLY A 147 8.97 13.76 -9.21
C GLY A 147 7.74 14.38 -8.55
N LEU A 148 7.57 14.14 -7.25
CA LEU A 148 6.45 14.70 -6.47
C LEU A 148 6.61 16.20 -6.19
N LEU A 149 7.82 16.74 -6.24
CA LEU A 149 8.05 18.19 -6.08
C LEU A 149 7.41 19.00 -7.21
N PHE A 150 7.21 18.37 -8.37
CA PHE A 150 6.59 19.00 -9.54
C PHE A 150 5.08 18.76 -9.63
N MET A 151 4.52 17.92 -8.75
CA MET A 151 3.09 17.64 -8.71
C MET A 151 2.56 17.91 -7.30
N PRO A 152 1.61 18.84 -7.14
CA PRO A 152 1.10 19.15 -5.81
C PRO A 152 0.32 17.96 -5.24
N LEU A 153 0.50 17.70 -3.96
CA LEU A 153 -0.10 16.56 -3.25
C LEU A 153 -1.62 16.52 -3.42
N TRP A 154 -2.29 17.68 -3.38
CA TRP A 154 -3.74 17.77 -3.58
C TRP A 154 -4.21 17.26 -4.94
N ALA A 155 -3.36 17.36 -6.00
CA ALA A 155 -3.71 16.86 -7.31
C ALA A 155 -3.62 15.33 -7.37
N LEU A 156 -2.63 14.72 -6.68
CA LEU A 156 -2.51 13.27 -6.56
C LEU A 156 -3.66 12.68 -5.76
N GLU A 157 -3.94 13.27 -4.61
CA GLU A 157 -5.05 12.83 -3.73
C GLU A 157 -6.41 13.08 -4.38
N GLY A 158 -6.61 14.24 -5.00
CA GLY A 158 -7.84 14.58 -5.70
C GLY A 158 -8.15 13.63 -6.84
N ASP A 159 -7.16 13.25 -7.64
CA ASP A 159 -7.31 12.24 -8.70
C ASP A 159 -7.65 10.86 -8.13
N ALA A 160 -7.01 10.44 -7.04
CA ALA A 160 -7.29 9.17 -6.39
C ALA A 160 -8.73 9.13 -5.84
N VAL A 161 -9.18 10.18 -5.17
CA VAL A 161 -10.55 10.31 -4.64
C VAL A 161 -11.59 10.39 -5.77
N MET A 162 -11.32 11.13 -6.85
CA MET A 162 -12.21 11.22 -8.00
C MET A 162 -12.40 9.85 -8.67
N ASN A 163 -11.34 9.04 -8.77
CA ASN A 163 -11.45 7.67 -9.28
C ASN A 163 -12.31 6.77 -8.40
N LEU A 164 -12.36 6.98 -7.08
CA LEU A 164 -13.28 6.26 -6.21
C LEU A 164 -14.73 6.52 -6.57
N SER A 165 -15.09 7.75 -6.94
CA SER A 165 -16.45 8.08 -7.36
C SER A 165 -16.85 7.38 -8.66
N LEU A 166 -15.91 7.19 -9.60
CA LEU A 166 -16.16 6.47 -10.85
C LEU A 166 -16.37 4.95 -10.66
N ILE A 167 -15.85 4.38 -9.59
CA ILE A 167 -16.01 2.96 -9.26
C ILE A 167 -17.38 2.70 -8.59
N HIS A 168 -18.05 3.75 -8.14
CA HIS A 168 -19.37 3.68 -7.51
C HIS A 168 -20.54 3.63 -8.50
N ILE A 169 -20.31 4.10 -9.71
CA ILE A 169 -21.30 4.12 -10.78
C ILE A 169 -21.22 2.80 -11.55
#